data_03e305e0a5da21a4b48fe1db7fbedd20
#
_entry.id   03e305e0a5da21a4b48fe1db7fbedd20
#
_cell.length_a   1.000
_cell.length_b   1.000
_cell.length_c   1.000
_cell.angle_alpha   90.00
_cell.angle_beta   90.00
_cell.angle_gamma   90.00
#
_symmetry.space_group_name_H-M   'P 1'
#
loop_
_entity.id
_entity.type
_entity.pdbx_description
1 polymer ?
#
loop_
_entity_poly.entity_id
_entity_poly.type
_entity_poly.pdbx_seq_one_letter_code
_entity_poly.pdbx_strand_id
1 'polypeptide(L)'
;MDDQHTTADERVVDPMSKSTDTQFGWRQIGARVAVLTVMVAFAAFWTWALFFASKEAVNRSGDVEWAERAEAVCQDWNERRLELADYRQIREGGADLIRERADIIDRATDMVESMIAEVNAVRPSDEKGRAIVPLWTDEYATYIEDRRRYAAELRATGENLPFYETMSEVPLSERLETFAGDNRMDACAPPRDLSM
;
A
#
# COMPACT_ATOMS: atom_id res chain seq x y z
N MET A 1 -10.54 52.27 -92.60
CA MET A 1 -9.24 52.92 -92.39
C MET A 1 -8.91 52.61 -90.94
N ASP A 2 -8.26 51.50 -90.77
CA ASP A 2 -6.85 51.32 -90.39
C ASP A 2 -6.60 51.69 -88.92
N ASP A 3 -6.02 50.99 -88.09
CA ASP A 3 -4.95 50.04 -88.24
C ASP A 3 -4.87 49.15 -86.94
N GLN A 4 -4.42 47.97 -87.17
CA GLN A 4 -4.03 46.98 -86.13
C GLN A 4 -2.81 47.42 -85.40
N HIS A 5 -2.74 47.20 -84.11
CA HIS A 5 -1.46 46.85 -83.45
C HIS A 5 -1.62 45.75 -82.41
N THR A 6 -1.20 44.60 -82.84
CA THR A 6 -0.89 43.44 -82.09
C THR A 6 0.32 43.73 -81.14
N THR A 7 0.16 43.57 -79.87
CA THR A 7 1.30 43.44 -78.96
C THR A 7 1.27 42.06 -78.28
N ALA A 8 2.30 41.29 -78.60
CA ALA A 8 2.55 39.98 -78.07
C ALA A 8 2.79 40.05 -76.52
N ASP A 9 2.05 39.29 -75.82
CA ASP A 9 2.26 39.02 -74.37
C ASP A 9 3.36 37.95 -74.20
N GLU A 10 4.55 38.43 -73.89
CA GLU A 10 5.73 37.63 -73.61
C GLU A 10 5.60 37.14 -72.16
N ARG A 11 5.12 35.90 -71.95
CA ARG A 11 5.11 35.21 -70.67
C ARG A 11 6.57 34.89 -70.23
N VAL A 12 7.06 35.68 -69.31
CA VAL A 12 8.24 35.36 -68.53
C VAL A 12 7.91 34.16 -67.61
N VAL A 13 8.44 33.03 -68.01
CA VAL A 13 8.40 31.81 -67.15
C VAL A 13 9.47 31.94 -66.07
N ASP A 14 9.02 32.18 -64.85
CA ASP A 14 9.87 32.26 -63.67
C ASP A 14 10.29 30.83 -63.23
N PRO A 15 11.59 30.43 -63.26
CA PRO A 15 12.04 29.07 -62.91
C PRO A 15 12.39 28.89 -61.44
N MET A 16 11.78 29.65 -60.50
CA MET A 16 12.16 29.59 -59.10
C MET A 16 11.00 29.14 -58.16
N SER A 17 10.53 27.91 -58.31
CA SER A 17 9.58 27.34 -57.32
C SER A 17 9.75 25.82 -57.16
N LYS A 18 10.94 25.29 -57.03
CA LYS A 18 11.16 23.85 -56.79
C LYS A 18 11.99 23.48 -55.59
N SER A 19 12.33 24.39 -54.69
CA SER A 19 13.24 24.05 -53.57
C SER A 19 12.56 23.99 -52.20
N THR A 20 11.24 24.32 -52.08
CA THR A 20 10.57 24.38 -50.78
C THR A 20 9.85 23.08 -50.38
N ASP A 21 9.49 22.23 -51.31
CA ASP A 21 8.75 20.99 -51.04
C ASP A 21 9.57 19.86 -50.44
N THR A 22 10.84 19.81 -50.74
CA THR A 22 11.72 18.73 -50.22
C THR A 22 12.06 18.90 -48.74
N GLN A 23 12.22 20.14 -48.27
CA GLN A 23 12.52 20.39 -46.85
C GLN A 23 11.32 20.13 -45.94
N PHE A 24 10.11 20.32 -46.38
CA PHE A 24 8.89 20.05 -45.62
C PHE A 24 8.71 18.56 -45.43
N GLY A 25 8.97 17.73 -46.44
CA GLY A 25 8.90 16.26 -46.32
C GLY A 25 9.89 15.65 -45.32
N TRP A 26 11.12 16.13 -45.29
CA TRP A 26 12.13 15.61 -44.36
C TRP A 26 11.82 15.94 -42.87
N ARG A 27 11.28 17.12 -42.61
CA ARG A 27 10.84 17.51 -41.26
C ARG A 27 9.64 16.68 -40.78
N GLN A 28 8.71 16.32 -41.65
CA GLN A 28 7.59 15.42 -41.31
C GLN A 28 8.04 13.98 -41.08
N ILE A 29 9.01 13.49 -41.87
CA ILE A 29 9.60 12.14 -41.64
C ILE A 29 10.35 12.13 -40.33
N GLY A 30 11.17 13.14 -40.03
CA GLY A 30 11.89 13.26 -38.77
C GLY A 30 10.94 13.30 -37.56
N ALA A 31 9.84 14.06 -37.63
CA ALA A 31 8.83 14.11 -36.59
C ALA A 31 8.13 12.75 -36.37
N ARG A 32 7.80 12.03 -37.44
CA ARG A 32 7.19 10.69 -37.36
C ARG A 32 8.15 9.65 -36.72
N VAL A 33 9.43 9.70 -37.14
CA VAL A 33 10.47 8.83 -36.57
C VAL A 33 10.66 9.13 -35.07
N ALA A 34 10.71 10.41 -34.68
CA ALA A 34 10.81 10.79 -33.28
C ALA A 34 9.62 10.28 -32.44
N VAL A 35 8.40 10.43 -32.93
CA VAL A 35 7.20 9.93 -32.26
C VAL A 35 7.25 8.40 -32.12
N LEU A 36 7.61 7.67 -33.18
CA LEU A 36 7.74 6.22 -33.15
C LEU A 36 8.81 5.78 -32.15
N THR A 37 9.95 6.46 -32.10
CA THR A 37 11.02 6.16 -31.13
C THR A 37 10.53 6.34 -29.70
N VAL A 38 9.80 7.43 -29.40
CA VAL A 38 9.23 7.67 -28.07
C VAL A 38 8.19 6.59 -27.72
N MET A 39 7.33 6.20 -28.67
CA MET A 39 6.36 5.13 -28.42
C MET A 39 7.00 3.77 -28.17
N VAL A 40 8.05 3.42 -28.92
CA VAL A 40 8.81 2.18 -28.71
C VAL A 40 9.54 2.21 -27.36
N ALA A 41 10.20 3.33 -27.02
CA ALA A 41 10.84 3.49 -25.72
C ALA A 41 9.84 3.37 -24.56
N PHE A 42 8.67 3.98 -24.69
CA PHE A 42 7.59 3.89 -23.72
C PHE A 42 7.07 2.45 -23.58
N ALA A 43 6.80 1.78 -24.69
CA ALA A 43 6.38 0.37 -24.67
C ALA A 43 7.45 -0.54 -24.06
N ALA A 44 8.73 -0.35 -24.41
CA ALA A 44 9.84 -1.09 -23.83
C ALA A 44 9.98 -0.86 -22.31
N PHE A 45 9.85 0.41 -21.86
CA PHE A 45 9.86 0.76 -20.45
C PHE A 45 8.73 0.06 -19.68
N TRP A 46 7.50 0.11 -20.19
CA TRP A 46 6.37 -0.56 -19.53
C TRP A 46 6.48 -2.08 -19.56
N THR A 47 7.00 -2.65 -20.65
CA THR A 47 7.26 -4.08 -20.72
C THR A 47 8.28 -4.47 -19.66
N TRP A 48 9.37 -3.72 -19.54
CA TRP A 48 10.37 -3.95 -18.50
C TRP A 48 9.78 -3.79 -17.09
N ALA A 49 9.05 -2.70 -16.84
CA ALA A 49 8.43 -2.43 -15.53
C ALA A 49 7.41 -3.50 -15.11
N LEU A 50 6.61 -4.02 -16.05
CA LEU A 50 5.59 -5.02 -15.74
C LEU A 50 6.14 -6.45 -15.57
N PHE A 51 7.21 -6.80 -16.31
CA PHE A 51 7.69 -8.18 -16.35
C PHE A 51 9.03 -8.40 -15.65
N PHE A 52 9.86 -7.37 -15.53
CA PHE A 52 11.23 -7.50 -15.01
C PHE A 52 11.50 -6.64 -13.77
N ALA A 53 10.69 -5.62 -13.46
CA ALA A 53 10.86 -4.88 -12.21
C ALA A 53 10.55 -5.80 -11.02
N SER A 54 11.37 -5.73 -9.98
CA SER A 54 11.15 -6.48 -8.75
C SER A 54 9.77 -6.11 -8.16
N LYS A 55 8.93 -7.11 -7.92
CA LYS A 55 7.63 -6.97 -7.26
C LYS A 55 7.74 -7.32 -5.77
N GLU A 56 8.94 -7.41 -5.26
CA GLU A 56 9.16 -7.71 -3.85
C GLU A 56 8.73 -6.51 -3.00
N ALA A 57 7.87 -6.78 -2.02
CA ALA A 57 7.40 -5.76 -1.10
C ALA A 57 8.58 -5.17 -0.29
N VAL A 58 8.55 -3.86 -0.08
CA VAL A 58 9.60 -3.14 0.65
C VAL A 58 9.77 -3.71 2.07
N ASN A 59 8.66 -4.09 2.71
CA ASN A 59 8.62 -4.61 4.08
C ASN A 59 8.79 -6.13 4.18
N ARG A 60 9.20 -6.81 3.11
CA ARG A 60 9.37 -8.27 3.12
C ARG A 60 10.75 -8.65 3.62
N SER A 61 10.81 -9.48 4.68
CA SER A 61 12.02 -10.20 5.11
C SER A 61 12.41 -11.27 4.08
N GLY A 62 13.71 -11.53 3.94
CA GLY A 62 14.22 -12.64 3.14
C GLY A 62 14.14 -13.99 3.85
N ASP A 63 13.89 -14.01 5.16
CA ASP A 63 13.81 -15.23 5.99
C ASP A 63 12.40 -15.81 5.98
N VAL A 64 12.14 -16.69 5.02
CA VAL A 64 10.83 -17.36 4.86
C VAL A 64 10.54 -18.28 6.07
N GLU A 65 11.56 -18.96 6.63
CA GLU A 65 11.37 -19.85 7.76
C GLU A 65 10.98 -19.09 9.03
N TRP A 66 11.51 -17.89 9.21
CA TRP A 66 11.10 -17.02 10.30
C TRP A 66 9.62 -16.60 10.13
N ALA A 67 9.22 -16.19 8.94
CA ALA A 67 7.85 -15.76 8.66
C ALA A 67 6.83 -16.91 8.84
N GLU A 68 7.14 -18.12 8.37
CA GLU A 68 6.29 -19.30 8.57
C GLU A 68 6.14 -19.66 10.05
N ARG A 69 7.21 -19.53 10.84
CA ARG A 69 7.15 -19.75 12.30
C ARG A 69 6.32 -18.65 12.98
N ALA A 70 6.50 -17.39 12.61
CA ALA A 70 5.70 -16.29 13.15
C ALA A 70 4.21 -16.49 12.85
N GLU A 71 3.87 -16.88 11.63
CA GLU A 71 2.49 -17.22 11.23
C GLU A 71 1.90 -18.30 12.12
N ALA A 72 2.63 -19.41 12.35
CA ALA A 72 2.16 -20.51 13.21
C ALA A 72 1.94 -20.06 14.67
N VAL A 73 2.84 -19.26 15.22
CA VAL A 73 2.67 -18.67 16.56
C VAL A 73 1.42 -17.80 16.63
N CYS A 74 1.24 -16.90 15.65
CA CYS A 74 0.09 -16.01 15.61
C CYS A 74 -1.23 -16.76 15.44
N GLN A 75 -1.27 -17.86 14.68
CA GLN A 75 -2.44 -18.72 14.54
C GLN A 75 -2.86 -19.32 15.87
N ASP A 76 -1.92 -19.92 16.62
CA ASP A 76 -2.19 -20.53 17.93
C ASP A 76 -2.74 -19.50 18.94
N TRP A 77 -2.15 -18.31 19.00
CA TRP A 77 -2.64 -17.22 19.85
C TRP A 77 -4.02 -16.68 19.43
N ASN A 78 -4.29 -16.61 18.12
CA ASN A 78 -5.59 -16.19 17.61
C ASN A 78 -6.69 -17.18 17.95
N GLU A 79 -6.42 -18.50 17.85
CA GLU A 79 -7.38 -19.53 18.25
C GLU A 79 -7.74 -19.41 19.75
N ARG A 80 -6.75 -19.25 20.62
CA ARG A 80 -6.98 -19.02 22.06
C ARG A 80 -7.76 -17.72 22.32
N ARG A 81 -7.47 -16.64 21.59
CA ARG A 81 -8.15 -15.36 21.75
C ARG A 81 -9.61 -15.43 21.32
N LEU A 82 -9.95 -16.24 20.33
CA LEU A 82 -11.34 -16.45 19.91
C LEU A 82 -12.22 -17.04 21.02
N GLU A 83 -11.65 -17.76 21.99
CA GLU A 83 -12.36 -18.26 23.16
C GLU A 83 -12.86 -17.14 24.08
N LEU A 84 -12.29 -15.93 23.98
CA LEU A 84 -12.73 -14.74 24.72
C LEU A 84 -13.86 -13.98 24.02
N ALA A 85 -14.27 -14.38 22.79
CA ALA A 85 -15.23 -13.63 22.01
C ALA A 85 -16.57 -13.46 22.76
N ASP A 86 -16.99 -12.22 22.94
CA ASP A 86 -18.25 -11.86 23.56
C ASP A 86 -19.23 -11.33 22.50
N TYR A 87 -20.30 -12.09 22.26
CA TYR A 87 -21.31 -11.79 21.25
C TYR A 87 -22.55 -11.08 21.85
N ARG A 88 -22.52 -10.71 23.15
CA ARG A 88 -23.63 -9.99 23.77
C ARG A 88 -23.77 -8.59 23.17
N GLN A 89 -25.01 -8.17 22.96
CA GLN A 89 -25.28 -6.84 22.42
C GLN A 89 -25.12 -5.78 23.52
N ILE A 90 -24.25 -4.81 23.32
CA ILE A 90 -23.97 -3.73 24.29
C ILE A 90 -25.24 -2.95 24.67
N ARG A 91 -26.18 -2.78 23.73
CA ARG A 91 -27.42 -2.02 23.95
C ARG A 91 -28.32 -2.62 25.04
N GLU A 92 -28.16 -3.90 25.36
CA GLU A 92 -29.01 -4.62 26.31
C GLU A 92 -28.43 -4.65 27.73
N GLY A 93 -27.12 -4.44 27.91
CA GLY A 93 -26.45 -4.63 29.19
C GLY A 93 -26.04 -3.34 29.93
N GLY A 94 -26.14 -2.18 29.31
CA GLY A 94 -25.80 -0.91 29.94
C GLY A 94 -24.32 -0.81 30.39
N ALA A 95 -24.04 0.06 31.37
CA ALA A 95 -22.68 0.37 31.81
C ALA A 95 -21.90 -0.81 32.39
N ASP A 96 -22.57 -1.78 33.02
CA ASP A 96 -21.90 -2.92 33.60
C ASP A 96 -21.37 -3.88 32.52
N LEU A 97 -22.15 -4.09 31.46
CA LEU A 97 -21.69 -4.87 30.31
C LEU A 97 -20.51 -4.21 29.61
N ILE A 98 -20.48 -2.88 29.54
CA ILE A 98 -19.35 -2.13 28.96
C ILE A 98 -18.07 -2.31 29.79
N ARG A 99 -18.17 -2.31 31.13
CA ARG A 99 -17.06 -2.59 32.03
C ARG A 99 -16.54 -4.03 31.90
N GLU A 100 -17.45 -5.02 31.82
CA GLU A 100 -17.09 -6.41 31.54
C GLU A 100 -16.38 -6.55 30.20
N ARG A 101 -16.82 -5.81 29.18
CA ARG A 101 -16.18 -5.79 27.87
C ARG A 101 -14.78 -5.20 27.93
N ALA A 102 -14.56 -4.14 28.73
CA ALA A 102 -13.22 -3.60 28.97
C ALA A 102 -12.27 -4.66 29.55
N ASP A 103 -12.76 -5.51 30.46
CA ASP A 103 -11.96 -6.62 31.03
C ASP A 103 -11.66 -7.71 30.00
N ILE A 104 -12.56 -7.95 29.03
CA ILE A 104 -12.32 -8.88 27.91
C ILE A 104 -11.25 -8.30 26.95
N ILE A 105 -11.35 -7.00 26.66
CA ILE A 105 -10.37 -6.29 25.81
C ILE A 105 -8.98 -6.35 26.45
N ASP A 106 -8.86 -6.12 27.75
CA ASP A 106 -7.56 -6.22 28.44
C ASP A 106 -6.97 -7.63 28.34
N ARG A 107 -7.75 -8.67 28.59
CA ARG A 107 -7.27 -10.06 28.45
C ARG A 107 -6.90 -10.41 27.02
N ALA A 108 -7.69 -9.97 26.02
CA ALA A 108 -7.35 -10.14 24.62
C ALA A 108 -6.06 -9.39 24.24
N THR A 109 -5.84 -8.22 24.87
CA THR A 109 -4.63 -7.42 24.67
C THR A 109 -3.40 -8.09 25.29
N ASP A 110 -3.52 -8.71 26.48
CA ASP A 110 -2.45 -9.52 27.08
C ASP A 110 -2.04 -10.69 26.19
N MET A 111 -3.01 -11.30 25.50
CA MET A 111 -2.73 -12.36 24.53
C MET A 111 -1.99 -11.83 23.28
N VAL A 112 -2.36 -10.66 22.77
CA VAL A 112 -1.64 -10.01 21.65
C VAL A 112 -0.21 -9.67 22.08
N GLU A 113 0.00 -9.14 23.28
CA GLU A 113 1.33 -8.84 23.82
C GLU A 113 2.19 -10.10 23.93
N SER A 114 1.60 -11.19 24.44
CA SER A 114 2.28 -12.49 24.56
C SER A 114 2.62 -13.08 23.18
N MET A 115 1.72 -12.97 22.23
CA MET A 115 1.94 -13.38 20.83
C MET A 115 3.16 -12.67 20.22
N ILE A 116 3.21 -11.35 20.33
CA ILE A 116 4.34 -10.55 19.80
C ILE A 116 5.64 -10.85 20.52
N ALA A 117 5.60 -11.07 21.84
CA ALA A 117 6.76 -11.48 22.61
C ALA A 117 7.32 -12.84 22.13
N GLU A 118 6.45 -13.80 21.82
CA GLU A 118 6.85 -15.13 21.32
C GLU A 118 7.40 -15.04 19.88
N VAL A 119 6.80 -14.26 18.99
CA VAL A 119 7.34 -13.98 17.64
C VAL A 119 8.75 -13.37 17.74
N ASN A 120 8.96 -12.44 18.67
CA ASN A 120 10.25 -11.77 18.89
C ASN A 120 11.32 -12.65 19.56
N ALA A 121 10.94 -13.77 20.17
CA ALA A 121 11.90 -14.68 20.81
C ALA A 121 12.91 -15.25 19.81
N VAL A 122 12.56 -15.28 18.52
CA VAL A 122 13.44 -15.73 17.44
C VAL A 122 13.60 -14.61 16.41
N ARG A 123 14.82 -14.12 16.25
CA ARG A 123 15.15 -13.07 15.29
C ARG A 123 15.29 -13.62 13.87
N PRO A 124 14.93 -12.84 12.83
CA PRO A 124 15.24 -13.20 11.46
C PRO A 124 16.72 -13.39 11.22
N SER A 125 17.08 -14.33 10.35
CA SER A 125 18.47 -14.62 9.98
C SER A 125 19.04 -13.63 8.97
N ASP A 126 18.17 -13.02 8.13
CA ASP A 126 18.58 -12.06 7.11
C ASP A 126 18.74 -10.63 7.66
N GLU A 127 19.60 -9.84 6.98
CA GLU A 127 19.92 -8.48 7.42
C GLU A 127 18.70 -7.55 7.36
N LYS A 128 17.90 -7.66 6.28
CA LYS A 128 16.70 -6.84 6.08
C LYS A 128 15.66 -7.14 7.16
N GLY A 129 15.38 -8.42 7.43
CA GLY A 129 14.45 -8.83 8.49
C GLY A 129 14.88 -8.30 9.86
N ARG A 130 16.18 -8.39 10.20
CA ARG A 130 16.71 -7.82 11.44
C ARG A 130 16.54 -6.30 11.55
N ALA A 131 16.45 -5.59 10.43
CA ALA A 131 16.24 -4.15 10.42
C ALA A 131 14.76 -3.77 10.52
N ILE A 132 13.85 -4.49 9.85
CA ILE A 132 12.44 -4.09 9.72
C ILE A 132 11.52 -4.71 10.78
N VAL A 133 11.82 -5.93 11.27
CA VAL A 133 10.97 -6.60 12.28
C VAL A 133 10.89 -5.82 13.59
N PRO A 134 11.99 -5.24 14.13
CA PRO A 134 11.89 -4.41 15.33
C PRO A 134 10.96 -3.20 15.15
N LEU A 135 10.94 -2.56 13.97
CA LEU A 135 10.07 -1.43 13.71
C LEU A 135 8.59 -1.84 13.75
N TRP A 136 8.27 -2.98 13.15
CA TRP A 136 6.93 -3.54 13.19
C TRP A 136 6.49 -3.92 14.62
N THR A 137 7.39 -4.47 15.44
CA THR A 137 7.07 -4.81 16.83
C THR A 137 6.93 -3.57 17.72
N ASP A 138 7.66 -2.51 17.46
CA ASP A 138 7.49 -1.21 18.14
C ASP A 138 6.12 -0.58 17.79
N GLU A 139 5.66 -0.74 16.55
CA GLU A 139 4.30 -0.35 16.15
C GLU A 139 3.24 -1.20 16.86
N TYR A 140 3.47 -2.50 17.04
CA TYR A 140 2.59 -3.34 17.84
C TYR A 140 2.53 -2.90 19.31
N ALA A 141 3.66 -2.50 19.91
CA ALA A 141 3.66 -1.95 21.26
C ALA A 141 2.75 -0.71 21.37
N THR A 142 2.80 0.19 20.39
CA THR A 142 1.90 1.35 20.31
C THR A 142 0.43 0.92 20.17
N TYR A 143 0.13 -0.06 19.33
CA TYR A 143 -1.22 -0.58 19.16
C TYR A 143 -1.76 -1.22 20.45
N ILE A 144 -0.92 -1.94 21.21
CA ILE A 144 -1.25 -2.51 22.50
C ILE A 144 -1.57 -1.41 23.52
N GLU A 145 -0.80 -0.32 23.54
CA GLU A 145 -1.09 0.84 24.40
C GLU A 145 -2.44 1.50 24.04
N ASP A 146 -2.75 1.65 22.76
CA ASP A 146 -4.05 2.18 22.29
C ASP A 146 -5.21 1.31 22.78
N ARG A 147 -5.09 -0.01 22.70
CA ARG A 147 -6.09 -0.96 23.19
C ARG A 147 -6.28 -0.87 24.71
N ARG A 148 -5.20 -0.76 25.47
CA ARG A 148 -5.27 -0.59 26.94
C ARG A 148 -5.90 0.74 27.33
N ARG A 149 -5.56 1.83 26.62
CA ARG A 149 -6.19 3.13 26.82
C ARG A 149 -7.71 3.05 26.56
N TYR A 150 -8.11 2.42 25.49
CA TYR A 150 -9.53 2.21 25.16
C TYR A 150 -10.26 1.42 26.24
N ALA A 151 -9.71 0.30 26.70
CA ALA A 151 -10.31 -0.48 27.79
C ALA A 151 -10.44 0.35 29.09
N ALA A 152 -9.45 1.16 29.43
CA ALA A 152 -9.49 2.05 30.57
C ALA A 152 -10.60 3.13 30.45
N GLU A 153 -10.78 3.70 29.26
CA GLU A 153 -11.83 4.69 28.99
C GLU A 153 -13.24 4.06 29.11
N LEU A 154 -13.45 2.88 28.52
CA LEU A 154 -14.71 2.13 28.65
C LEU A 154 -15.04 1.84 30.12
N ARG A 155 -14.04 1.45 30.90
CA ARG A 155 -14.21 1.13 32.34
C ARG A 155 -14.56 2.38 33.16
N ALA A 156 -13.90 3.52 32.83
CA ALA A 156 -14.11 4.77 33.55
C ALA A 156 -15.47 5.38 33.26
N THR A 157 -15.93 5.37 32.03
CA THR A 157 -17.16 6.03 31.59
C THR A 157 -18.38 5.11 31.72
N GLY A 158 -18.23 3.80 31.47
CA GLY A 158 -19.37 2.89 31.27
C GLY A 158 -20.16 3.18 30.00
N GLU A 159 -19.56 3.90 29.05
CA GLU A 159 -20.17 4.29 27.78
C GLU A 159 -19.51 3.52 26.61
N ASN A 160 -20.30 3.20 25.58
CA ASN A 160 -19.80 2.56 24.37
C ASN A 160 -19.11 3.60 23.49
N LEU A 161 -17.82 3.80 23.72
CA LEU A 161 -16.98 4.71 22.97
C LEU A 161 -16.42 4.03 21.71
N PRO A 162 -16.12 4.78 20.65
CA PRO A 162 -15.38 4.26 19.50
C PRO A 162 -13.90 4.04 19.85
N PHE A 163 -13.31 2.99 19.29
CA PHE A 163 -11.86 2.78 19.38
C PHE A 163 -11.13 3.75 18.43
N TYR A 164 -10.15 4.46 18.97
CA TYR A 164 -9.26 5.34 18.22
C TYR A 164 -7.83 4.85 18.40
N GLU A 165 -7.22 4.47 17.29
CA GLU A 165 -5.82 4.11 17.24
C GLU A 165 -4.92 5.30 16.93
N THR A 166 -3.64 5.19 17.28
CA THR A 166 -2.62 6.18 16.91
C THR A 166 -2.52 6.27 15.38
N MET A 167 -2.65 7.48 14.86
CA MET A 167 -2.63 7.77 13.43
C MET A 167 -1.35 8.52 13.07
N SER A 168 -0.77 8.15 11.92
CA SER A 168 0.18 8.98 11.18
C SER A 168 -0.45 9.39 9.85
N GLU A 169 0.15 9.04 8.71
CA GLU A 169 -0.48 9.18 7.39
C GLU A 169 -1.52 8.07 7.14
N VAL A 170 -1.30 6.91 7.74
CA VAL A 170 -2.12 5.70 7.61
C VAL A 170 -2.43 5.16 9.01
N PRO A 171 -3.62 4.55 9.24
CA PRO A 171 -3.92 3.87 10.49
C PRO A 171 -2.85 2.85 10.89
N LEU A 172 -2.57 2.76 12.18
CA LEU A 172 -1.54 1.86 12.69
C LEU A 172 -1.87 0.39 12.40
N SER A 173 -3.14 0.00 12.54
CA SER A 173 -3.61 -1.34 12.19
C SER A 173 -3.36 -1.71 10.73
N GLU A 174 -3.56 -0.77 9.79
CA GLU A 174 -3.31 -0.99 8.35
C GLU A 174 -1.81 -1.20 8.06
N ARG A 175 -0.92 -0.48 8.76
CA ARG A 175 0.53 -0.66 8.63
C ARG A 175 0.97 -2.02 9.14
N LEU A 176 0.45 -2.44 10.29
CA LEU A 176 0.71 -3.75 10.88
C LEU A 176 0.21 -4.88 9.99
N GLU A 177 -1.02 -4.75 9.46
CA GLU A 177 -1.62 -5.71 8.51
C GLU A 177 -0.81 -5.79 7.20
N THR A 178 -0.37 -4.64 6.66
CA THR A 178 0.46 -4.59 5.45
C THR A 178 1.78 -5.33 5.65
N PHE A 179 2.47 -5.11 6.77
CA PHE A 179 3.69 -5.83 7.08
C PHE A 179 3.46 -7.35 7.18
N ALA A 180 2.40 -7.76 7.88
CA ALA A 180 2.02 -9.15 8.00
C ALA A 180 1.75 -9.79 6.63
N GLY A 181 0.96 -9.15 5.78
CA GLY A 181 0.66 -9.61 4.42
C GLY A 181 1.89 -9.68 3.51
N ASP A 182 2.77 -8.66 3.55
CA ASP A 182 4.03 -8.64 2.79
C ASP A 182 4.95 -9.84 3.15
N ASN A 183 4.89 -10.30 4.40
CA ASN A 183 5.67 -11.42 4.90
C ASN A 183 4.90 -12.76 4.90
N ARG A 184 3.65 -12.79 4.41
CA ARG A 184 2.78 -13.97 4.41
C ARG A 184 2.53 -14.53 5.82
N MET A 185 2.39 -13.65 6.79
CA MET A 185 2.03 -13.97 8.17
C MET A 185 0.68 -13.30 8.50
N ASP A 186 -0.34 -13.65 7.72
CA ASP A 186 -1.67 -13.02 7.80
C ASP A 186 -2.32 -13.18 9.19
N ALA A 187 -2.03 -14.27 9.90
CA ALA A 187 -2.47 -14.47 11.27
C ALA A 187 -1.85 -13.46 12.25
N CYS A 188 -0.70 -12.87 11.90
CA CYS A 188 -0.07 -11.81 12.68
C CYS A 188 -0.62 -10.41 12.40
N ALA A 189 -1.69 -10.28 11.61
CA ALA A 189 -2.39 -9.01 11.46
C ALA A 189 -3.10 -8.61 12.79
N PRO A 190 -3.28 -7.31 13.05
CA PRO A 190 -3.98 -6.85 14.26
C PRO A 190 -5.39 -7.44 14.35
N PRO A 191 -5.83 -7.84 15.55
CA PRO A 191 -7.17 -8.36 15.73
C PRO A 191 -8.24 -7.30 15.45
N ARG A 192 -9.30 -7.70 14.75
CA ARG A 192 -10.45 -6.82 14.42
C ARG A 192 -11.58 -6.90 15.45
N ASP A 193 -11.28 -7.25 16.68
CA ASP A 193 -12.22 -7.48 17.78
C ASP A 193 -12.78 -6.19 18.41
N LEU A 194 -12.24 -5.02 18.06
CA LEU A 194 -12.68 -3.71 18.56
C LEU A 194 -13.59 -2.95 17.59
N SER A 195 -13.76 -3.43 16.37
CA SER A 195 -14.52 -2.77 15.30
C SER A 195 -16.01 -3.19 15.24
N MET A 196 -16.56 -3.74 16.32
CA MET A 196 -17.97 -4.20 16.39
C MET A 196 -18.91 -3.14 16.93
#